data_078a8531f276713e2cbbfd54c3e94046
#
_entry.id   078a8531f276713e2cbbfd54c3e94046
#
_cell.length_a   1.000
_cell.length_b   1.000
_cell.length_c   1.000
_cell.angle_alpha   90.00
_cell.angle_beta   90.00
_cell.angle_gamma   90.00
#
_symmetry.space_group_name_H-M   'P 1'
#
loop_
_entity.id
_entity.type
_entity.pdbx_description
1 polymer ?
#
loop_
_entity_poly.entity_id
_entity_poly.type
_entity_poly.pdbx_seq_one_letter_code
_entity_poly.pdbx_strand_id
1 'polypeptide(L)'
;MQKETPNALRKHDNFEIIFFELDNDSCPVQDFLDSLNDKMAAKVYGMMDVLAEFGNELREPYTKELEDEIYELRAKTGTDICRVLFFFRSGKKIIIPMDL
;
A
#
# COMPACT_ATOMS: atom_id res chain seq x y z
N MET A 1 12.78 -16.68 6.34
CA MET A 1 12.77 -16.23 6.66
C MET A 1 12.60 -15.35 6.96
N GLN A 2 12.52 -15.01 6.85
CA GLN A 2 12.32 -14.32 7.04
C GLN A 2 12.70 -13.38 7.30
N LYS A 3 12.95 -13.17 7.07
CA LYS A 3 13.37 -12.14 7.28
C LYS A 3 13.31 -11.53 8.57
N GLU A 4 13.65 -11.89 9.65
CA GLU A 4 13.56 -11.33 10.83
C GLU A 4 14.60 -10.39 11.19
N THR A 5 15.72 -10.49 10.64
CA THR A 5 16.78 -9.52 10.87
C THR A 5 16.34 -8.10 10.63
N PRO A 6 15.62 -7.84 9.57
CA PRO A 6 15.14 -6.49 9.36
C PRO A 6 14.33 -5.98 10.52
N ASN A 7 13.57 -6.83 11.14
CA ASN A 7 12.79 -6.38 12.27
C ASN A 7 13.65 -5.96 13.42
N ALA A 8 14.73 -6.66 13.62
CA ALA A 8 15.61 -6.31 14.71
C ALA A 8 16.21 -4.93 14.54
N LEU A 9 16.37 -4.51 13.29
CA LEU A 9 16.99 -3.23 13.01
C LEU A 9 16.01 -2.08 13.00
N ARG A 10 14.74 -2.35 12.98
CA ARG A 10 13.75 -1.29 12.91
C ARG A 10 13.51 -0.71 14.28
N LYS A 11 13.31 0.60 14.30
CA LYS A 11 13.12 1.30 15.54
C LYS A 11 11.66 1.49 15.90
N HIS A 12 10.76 1.20 15.00
CA HIS A 12 9.34 1.42 15.23
C HIS A 12 8.55 0.31 14.60
N ASP A 13 7.33 0.15 15.06
CA ASP A 13 6.44 -0.86 14.53
C ASP A 13 5.93 -0.44 13.18
N ASN A 14 5.79 -1.39 12.29
CA ASN A 14 5.23 -1.14 10.99
C ASN A 14 3.72 -1.11 11.06
N PHE A 15 3.13 -0.46 10.08
CA PHE A 15 1.69 -0.55 9.88
C PHE A 15 1.39 -1.84 9.13
N GLU A 16 0.20 -2.34 9.36
CA GLU A 16 -0.24 -3.55 8.67
C GLU A 16 -1.15 -3.16 7.51
N ILE A 17 -0.84 -3.63 6.31
CA ILE A 17 -1.65 -3.33 5.13
C ILE A 17 -2.64 -4.46 4.93
N ILE A 18 -3.92 -4.12 4.84
CA ILE A 18 -5.00 -5.08 4.74
C ILE A 18 -5.78 -4.78 3.48
N PHE A 19 -5.90 -5.79 2.60
CA PHE A 19 -6.70 -5.69 1.39
C PHE A 19 -8.12 -6.11 1.73
N PHE A 20 -9.09 -5.36 1.26
CA PHE A 20 -10.48 -5.71 1.44
C PHE A 20 -10.81 -6.96 0.63
N GLU A 21 -11.52 -7.91 1.24
CA GLU A 21 -11.94 -9.13 0.57
C GLU A 21 -13.45 -9.19 0.54
N LEU A 22 -13.98 -9.78 -0.52
CA LEU A 22 -15.42 -9.96 -0.64
C LEU A 22 -15.83 -11.23 0.07
N ASP A 23 -17.15 -11.39 0.24
CA ASP A 23 -17.67 -12.53 0.97
C ASP A 23 -17.29 -13.87 0.35
N ASN A 24 -17.04 -13.88 -0.97
CA ASN A 24 -16.68 -15.13 -1.64
C ASN A 24 -15.17 -15.35 -1.68
N ASP A 25 -14.45 -14.65 -0.80
CA ASP A 25 -13.01 -14.76 -0.68
C ASP A 25 -12.24 -14.19 -1.86
N SER A 26 -12.89 -13.53 -2.78
CA SER A 26 -12.14 -12.84 -3.83
C SER A 26 -11.58 -11.55 -3.28
N CYS A 27 -10.48 -11.10 -3.85
CA CYS A 27 -9.79 -9.90 -3.41
C CYS A 27 -9.56 -9.01 -4.61
N PRO A 28 -10.43 -8.01 -4.83
CA PRO A 28 -10.28 -7.15 -6.01
C PRO A 28 -8.95 -6.45 -6.08
N VAL A 29 -8.38 -6.05 -4.94
CA VAL A 29 -7.08 -5.39 -4.94
C VAL A 29 -6.02 -6.34 -5.45
N GLN A 30 -6.02 -7.58 -4.97
CA GLN A 30 -5.02 -8.54 -5.41
C GLN A 30 -5.19 -8.81 -6.91
N ASP A 31 -6.42 -8.94 -7.38
CA ASP A 31 -6.67 -9.17 -8.80
C ASP A 31 -6.14 -8.01 -9.64
N PHE A 32 -6.36 -6.79 -9.16
CA PHE A 32 -5.86 -5.62 -9.84
C PHE A 32 -4.32 -5.64 -9.90
N LEU A 33 -3.68 -5.92 -8.78
CA LEU A 33 -2.21 -5.96 -8.75
C LEU A 33 -1.66 -7.04 -9.66
N ASP A 34 -2.34 -8.18 -9.69
CA ASP A 34 -1.91 -9.28 -10.55
C ASP A 34 -2.04 -8.94 -12.03
N SER A 35 -2.87 -7.97 -12.37
CA SER A 35 -3.06 -7.58 -13.77
C SER A 35 -2.00 -6.59 -14.24
N LEU A 36 -1.20 -6.04 -13.35
CA LEU A 36 -0.18 -5.07 -13.71
C LEU A 36 1.01 -5.75 -14.36
N ASN A 37 1.71 -5.02 -15.23
CA ASN A 37 2.95 -5.58 -15.74
C ASN A 37 3.96 -5.68 -14.62
N ASP A 38 5.01 -6.47 -14.83
CA ASP A 38 5.95 -6.79 -13.77
C ASP A 38 6.61 -5.55 -13.19
N LYS A 39 6.95 -4.60 -14.05
CA LYS A 39 7.65 -3.42 -13.61
C LYS A 39 6.77 -2.56 -12.70
N MET A 40 5.53 -2.35 -13.10
CA MET A 40 4.61 -1.57 -12.30
C MET A 40 4.24 -2.30 -11.03
N ALA A 41 4.03 -3.62 -11.10
CA ALA A 41 3.70 -4.38 -9.90
C ALA A 41 4.82 -4.26 -8.88
N ALA A 42 6.07 -4.40 -9.32
CA ALA A 42 7.19 -4.27 -8.40
C ALA A 42 7.22 -2.88 -7.77
N LYS A 43 6.92 -1.86 -8.56
CA LYS A 43 6.91 -0.50 -8.04
C LYS A 43 5.82 -0.32 -6.99
N VAL A 44 4.62 -0.83 -7.27
CA VAL A 44 3.51 -0.68 -6.33
C VAL A 44 3.81 -1.41 -5.03
N TYR A 45 4.30 -2.65 -5.12
CA TYR A 45 4.63 -3.39 -3.90
C TYR A 45 5.74 -2.70 -3.11
N GLY A 46 6.73 -2.17 -3.81
CA GLY A 46 7.79 -1.42 -3.13
C GLY A 46 7.24 -0.19 -2.41
N MET A 47 6.31 0.51 -3.05
CA MET A 47 5.70 1.67 -2.41
C MET A 47 4.84 1.27 -1.24
N MET A 48 4.18 0.11 -1.30
CA MET A 48 3.43 -0.39 -0.16
C MET A 48 4.33 -0.69 1.02
N ASP A 49 5.52 -1.23 0.75
CA ASP A 49 6.48 -1.48 1.83
C ASP A 49 6.89 -0.18 2.52
N VAL A 50 7.12 0.85 1.72
CA VAL A 50 7.48 2.16 2.28
C VAL A 50 6.32 2.71 3.09
N LEU A 51 5.11 2.58 2.57
CA LEU A 51 3.93 3.04 3.28
C LEU A 51 3.76 2.30 4.60
N ALA A 52 4.00 0.99 4.60
CA ALA A 52 3.88 0.22 5.83
C ALA A 52 4.89 0.66 6.87
N GLU A 53 6.05 1.08 6.42
CA GLU A 53 7.08 1.51 7.36
C GLU A 53 6.80 2.90 7.94
N PHE A 54 6.40 3.83 7.09
CA PHE A 54 6.26 5.22 7.52
C PHE A 54 4.84 5.64 7.82
N GLY A 55 3.86 4.91 7.30
CA GLY A 55 2.47 5.18 7.62
C GLY A 55 2.06 6.60 7.31
N ASN A 56 1.44 7.25 8.28
CA ASN A 56 0.92 8.59 8.06
C ASN A 56 2.00 9.66 8.03
N GLU A 57 3.26 9.28 8.17
CA GLU A 57 4.35 10.23 8.00
C GLU A 57 4.78 10.32 6.53
N LEU A 58 4.33 9.39 5.70
CA LEU A 58 4.68 9.43 4.30
C LEU A 58 3.89 10.55 3.61
N ARG A 59 4.57 11.32 2.80
CA ARG A 59 3.99 12.52 2.22
C ARG A 59 4.17 12.55 0.72
N GLU A 60 3.67 13.60 0.09
CA GLU A 60 3.88 13.78 -1.32
C GLU A 60 5.37 13.80 -1.63
N PRO A 61 5.74 13.27 -2.77
CA PRO A 61 4.89 12.85 -3.89
C PRO A 61 4.39 11.42 -3.80
N TYR A 62 4.69 10.72 -2.71
CA TYR A 62 4.36 9.30 -2.61
C TYR A 62 2.90 9.08 -2.27
N THR A 63 2.37 9.89 -1.37
CA THR A 63 0.97 9.82 -0.99
C THR A 63 0.36 11.19 -1.03
N LYS A 64 -0.95 11.23 -1.20
CA LYS A 64 -1.69 12.48 -1.20
C LYS A 64 -3.03 12.26 -0.57
N GLU A 65 -3.41 13.16 0.33
CA GLU A 65 -4.73 13.10 0.91
C GLU A 65 -5.73 13.71 -0.05
N LEU A 66 -6.78 12.97 -0.36
CA LEU A 66 -7.78 13.45 -1.31
C LEU A 66 -8.90 14.19 -0.61
N GLU A 67 -9.54 13.52 0.36
CA GLU A 67 -10.57 14.17 1.16
C GLU A 67 -10.95 13.23 2.28
N ASP A 68 -11.40 13.79 3.40
CA ASP A 68 -11.96 12.99 4.50
C ASP A 68 -11.12 11.80 4.87
N GLU A 69 -9.81 12.01 4.93
CA GLU A 69 -8.91 10.95 5.38
C GLU A 69 -8.78 9.79 4.40
N ILE A 70 -9.16 10.02 3.15
CA ILE A 70 -8.89 9.07 2.08
C ILE A 70 -7.62 9.52 1.37
N TYR A 71 -6.69 8.60 1.20
CA TYR A 71 -5.38 8.91 0.64
C TYR A 71 -5.16 8.12 -0.64
N GLU A 72 -4.23 8.60 -1.43
CA GLU A 72 -3.84 7.97 -2.67
C GLU A 72 -2.35 7.64 -2.61
N LEU A 73 -2.00 6.39 -2.91
CA LEU A 73 -0.61 5.99 -3.04
C LEU A 73 -0.28 5.99 -4.52
N ARG A 74 0.80 6.64 -4.90
CA ARG A 74 1.17 6.80 -6.30
C ARG A 74 2.42 6.02 -6.62
N ALA A 75 2.36 5.24 -7.69
CA ALA A 75 3.51 4.50 -8.18
C ALA A 75 3.69 4.88 -9.65
N LYS A 76 4.90 5.25 -10.01
CA LYS A 76 5.15 5.75 -11.36
C LYS A 76 6.30 4.98 -11.99
N THR A 77 6.11 4.55 -13.22
CA THR A 77 7.18 3.95 -14.01
C THR A 77 7.11 4.59 -15.40
N GLY A 78 8.18 5.34 -15.75
CA GLY A 78 8.15 6.06 -17.00
C GLY A 78 7.03 7.06 -17.01
N THR A 79 6.11 6.93 -17.95
CA THR A 79 4.96 7.82 -18.03
C THR A 79 3.71 7.21 -17.43
N ASP A 80 3.79 5.96 -16.98
CA ASP A 80 2.63 5.27 -16.41
C ASP A 80 2.53 5.54 -14.93
N ILE A 81 1.30 5.72 -14.47
CA ILE A 81 1.04 5.96 -13.05
C ILE A 81 -0.05 5.02 -12.60
N CYS A 82 0.20 4.37 -11.47
CA CYS A 82 -0.79 3.54 -10.81
C CYS A 82 -1.16 4.21 -9.50
N ARG A 83 -2.45 4.34 -9.24
CA ARG A 83 -2.93 4.98 -8.03
C ARG A 83 -3.74 3.98 -7.23
N VAL A 84 -3.48 3.93 -5.92
CA VAL A 84 -4.16 3.00 -5.04
C VAL A 84 -4.71 3.79 -3.87
N LEU A 85 -5.99 3.70 -3.63
CA LEU A 85 -6.62 4.41 -2.52
C LEU A 85 -6.46 3.63 -1.24
N PHE A 86 -6.35 4.33 -0.13
CA PHE A 86 -6.25 3.67 1.16
C PHE A 86 -6.68 4.64 2.24
N PHE A 87 -6.92 4.10 3.43
CA PHE A 87 -7.16 4.93 4.60
C PHE A 87 -6.59 4.22 5.82
N PHE A 88 -6.42 4.99 6.90
CA PHE A 88 -5.84 4.45 8.12
C PHE A 88 -6.93 4.04 9.11
N ARG A 89 -6.62 3.00 9.87
CA ARG A 89 -7.46 2.54 10.95
C ARG A 89 -6.65 2.50 12.21
N SER A 90 -7.32 2.53 13.35
CA SER A 90 -6.61 2.46 14.62
C SER A 90 -5.87 1.13 14.72
N GLY A 91 -4.80 1.11 15.51
CA GLY A 91 -3.99 -0.08 15.60
C GLY A 91 -2.97 -0.19 14.51
N LYS A 92 -2.59 0.93 13.91
CA LYS A 92 -1.58 0.97 12.85
C LYS A 92 -1.96 0.09 11.67
N LYS A 93 -3.18 0.27 11.19
CA LYS A 93 -3.69 -0.48 10.06
C LYS A 93 -3.93 0.44 8.89
N ILE A 94 -3.62 -0.06 7.70
CA ILE A 94 -3.83 0.63 6.45
C ILE A 94 -4.76 -0.24 5.63
N ILE A 95 -5.92 0.30 5.30
CA ILE A 95 -6.94 -0.47 4.59
C ILE A 95 -6.96 -0.05 3.13
N ILE A 96 -6.83 -1.01 2.24
CA ILE A 96 -6.98 -0.77 0.81
C ILE A 96 -8.31 -1.40 0.43
N PRO A 97 -9.35 -0.55 0.26
CA PRO A 97 -10.70 -1.09 0.12
C PRO A 97 -10.93 -1.80 -1.20
N MET A 98 -10.50 -1.20 -2.29
CA MET A 98 -10.71 -1.79 -3.60
C MET A 98 -9.80 -1.09 -4.57
N ASP A 99 -9.61 -1.71 -5.72
CA ASP A 99 -8.86 -1.06 -6.77
C ASP A 99 -9.74 -0.03 -7.46
N LEU A 100 -9.15 0.76 -8.26
CA LEU A 100 -9.84 1.73 -9.05
C LEU A 100 -10.00 1.22 -10.48
#